data_257b252cc2dcf62b2817e434766f58ef
#
_entry.id   257b252cc2dcf62b2817e434766f58ef
#
_cell.length_a   1.000
_cell.length_b   1.000
_cell.length_c   1.000
_cell.angle_alpha   90.00
_cell.angle_beta   90.00
_cell.angle_gamma   90.00
#
_symmetry.space_group_name_H-M   'P 1'
#
loop_
_entity.id
_entity.type
_entity.pdbx_description
1 polymer ?
#
loop_
_entity_poly.entity_id
_entity_poly.type
_entity_poly.pdbx_seq_one_letter_code
_entity_poly.pdbx_strand_id
1 'polypeptide(L)'
;MNLLMELVYKFKALADKTRLRIISLLFEKNLCVCEITDILKMTQSRISRHLGILKQAGFIEEERKGKWVIYKISNRRNHLLSHIQRQLKNEPTYAADMARMKKTLEKKLCPINN
;
A
#
# COMPACT_ATOMS: atom_id res chain seq x y z
N MET A 1 8.45 -9.59 21.73
CA MET A 1 7.32 -8.61 21.91
C MET A 1 6.07 -9.42 22.25
N ASN A 2 5.29 -9.01 23.24
CA ASN A 2 4.05 -9.71 23.57
C ASN A 2 2.91 -9.29 22.65
N LEU A 3 1.82 -10.03 22.69
CA LEU A 3 0.67 -9.81 21.80
C LEU A 3 0.09 -8.40 21.92
N LEU A 4 0.02 -7.86 23.14
CA LEU A 4 -0.49 -6.50 23.32
C LEU A 4 0.37 -5.48 22.58
N MET A 5 1.67 -5.59 22.71
CA MET A 5 2.62 -4.69 22.04
C MET A 5 2.55 -4.84 20.53
N GLU A 6 2.38 -6.06 20.04
CA GLU A 6 2.20 -6.31 18.62
C GLU A 6 0.95 -5.62 18.06
N LEU A 7 -0.15 -5.69 18.79
CA LEU A 7 -1.38 -5.02 18.38
C LEU A 7 -1.21 -3.51 18.36
N VAL A 8 -0.59 -2.94 19.39
CA VAL A 8 -0.32 -1.51 19.43
C VAL A 8 0.51 -1.09 18.22
N TYR A 9 1.55 -1.85 17.91
CA TYR A 9 2.42 -1.57 16.76
C TYR A 9 1.63 -1.60 15.45
N LYS A 10 0.77 -2.59 15.28
CA LYS A 10 -0.06 -2.72 14.08
C LYS A 10 -1.02 -1.53 13.94
N PHE A 11 -1.67 -1.14 15.02
CA PHE A 11 -2.58 0.01 14.96
C PHE A 11 -1.83 1.30 14.67
N LYS A 12 -0.63 1.47 15.24
CA LYS A 12 0.20 2.64 14.92
C LYS A 12 0.59 2.68 13.44
N ALA A 13 0.89 1.51 12.87
CA ALA A 13 1.23 1.43 11.45
C ALA A 13 0.07 1.86 10.56
N LEU A 14 -1.16 1.60 10.98
CA LEU A 14 -2.36 1.97 10.21
C LEU A 14 -2.83 3.39 10.50
N ALA A 15 -2.40 3.99 11.59
CA ALA A 15 -2.89 5.32 12.01
C ALA A 15 -2.14 6.43 11.27
N ASP A 16 -2.18 6.40 9.94
CA ASP A 16 -1.53 7.38 9.10
C ASP A 16 -2.25 7.44 7.76
N LYS A 17 -2.56 8.65 7.33
CA LYS A 17 -3.35 8.89 6.13
C LYS A 17 -2.69 8.28 4.88
N THR A 18 -1.39 8.47 4.72
CA THR A 18 -0.66 7.94 3.55
C THR A 18 -0.63 6.42 3.57
N ARG A 19 -0.38 5.83 4.74
CA ARG A 19 -0.34 4.37 4.84
C ARG A 19 -1.69 3.72 4.57
N LEU A 20 -2.78 4.34 5.00
CA LEU A 20 -4.12 3.84 4.66
C LEU A 20 -4.37 3.92 3.14
N ARG A 21 -3.90 4.98 2.50
CA ARG A 21 -4.02 5.10 1.05
C ARG A 21 -3.21 4.03 0.33
N ILE A 22 -2.01 3.75 0.80
CA ILE A 22 -1.17 2.67 0.25
C ILE A 22 -1.87 1.31 0.38
N ILE A 23 -2.40 1.01 1.55
CA ILE A 23 -3.17 -0.23 1.77
C ILE A 23 -4.32 -0.34 0.77
N SER A 24 -5.04 0.76 0.59
CA SER A 24 -6.18 0.80 -0.33
C SER A 24 -5.76 0.50 -1.78
N LEU A 25 -4.65 1.09 -2.22
CA LEU A 25 -4.10 0.83 -3.56
C LEU A 25 -3.71 -0.64 -3.72
N LEU A 26 -3.01 -1.20 -2.74
CA LEU A 26 -2.50 -2.56 -2.81
C LEU A 26 -3.62 -3.61 -2.71
N PHE A 27 -4.77 -3.27 -2.13
CA PHE A 27 -5.93 -4.15 -2.21
C PHE A 27 -6.43 -4.31 -3.65
N GLU A 28 -6.30 -3.25 -4.44
CA GLU A 28 -6.79 -3.25 -5.82
C GLU A 28 -5.76 -3.85 -6.78
N LYS A 29 -4.46 -3.62 -6.54
CA LYS A 29 -3.42 -4.09 -7.43
C LYS A 29 -2.06 -4.12 -6.74
N ASN A 30 -1.25 -5.13 -7.05
CA ASN A 30 0.15 -5.16 -6.64
C ASN A 30 0.91 -4.08 -7.41
N LEU A 31 1.77 -3.33 -6.73
CA LEU A 31 2.42 -2.15 -7.32
C LEU A 31 3.90 -2.08 -6.97
N CYS A 32 4.68 -1.52 -7.88
CA CYS A 32 6.07 -1.12 -7.63
C CYS A 32 6.11 0.23 -6.91
N VAL A 33 7.24 0.53 -6.26
CA VAL A 33 7.44 1.82 -5.60
C VAL A 33 7.23 2.99 -6.57
N CYS A 34 7.76 2.89 -7.79
CA CYS A 34 7.64 3.97 -8.77
C CYS A 34 6.18 4.24 -9.14
N GLU A 35 5.35 3.21 -9.15
CA GLU A 35 3.93 3.38 -9.41
C GLU A 35 3.24 4.08 -8.23
N ILE A 36 3.55 3.66 -7.01
CA ILE A 36 2.97 4.28 -5.82
C ILE A 36 3.37 5.76 -5.71
N THR A 37 4.64 6.08 -5.97
CA THR A 37 5.10 7.47 -5.94
C THR A 37 4.39 8.32 -6.98
N ASP A 38 4.16 7.78 -8.16
CA ASP A 38 3.44 8.51 -9.20
C ASP A 38 1.97 8.73 -8.83
N ILE A 39 1.32 7.72 -8.29
CA ILE A 39 -0.10 7.81 -7.88
C ILE A 39 -0.29 8.84 -6.77
N LEU A 40 0.53 8.75 -5.72
CA LEU A 40 0.36 9.57 -4.52
C LEU A 40 1.07 10.91 -4.60
N LYS A 41 1.89 11.15 -5.61
CA LYS A 41 2.63 12.40 -5.80
C LYS A 41 3.51 12.71 -4.60
N MET A 42 4.25 11.72 -4.14
CA MET A 42 5.18 11.85 -3.01
C MET A 42 6.56 11.39 -3.42
N THR A 43 7.59 11.77 -2.66
CA THR A 43 8.95 11.35 -2.94
C THR A 43 9.10 9.85 -2.69
N GLN A 44 10.04 9.23 -3.40
CA GLN A 44 10.33 7.81 -3.23
C GLN A 44 10.77 7.51 -1.79
N SER A 45 11.58 8.38 -1.18
CA SER A 45 12.04 8.16 0.19
C SER A 45 10.90 8.13 1.20
N ARG A 46 9.91 9.01 1.05
CA ARG A 46 8.73 9.01 1.92
C ARG A 46 7.90 7.75 1.72
N ILE A 47 7.65 7.38 0.48
CA ILE A 47 6.88 6.16 0.17
C ILE A 47 7.61 4.92 0.70
N SER A 48 8.91 4.82 0.47
CA SER A 48 9.70 3.68 0.94
C SER A 48 9.65 3.55 2.46
N ARG A 49 9.68 4.67 3.19
CA ARG A 49 9.57 4.67 4.65
C ARG A 49 8.20 4.13 5.10
N HIS A 50 7.13 4.59 4.47
CA HIS A 50 5.79 4.11 4.78
C HIS A 50 5.63 2.62 4.46
N LEU A 51 6.17 2.18 3.33
CA LEU A 51 6.14 0.76 2.95
C LEU A 51 6.92 -0.08 3.96
N GLY A 52 8.07 0.41 4.45
CA GLY A 52 8.85 -0.28 5.46
C GLY A 52 8.07 -0.48 6.76
N ILE A 53 7.35 0.54 7.20
CA ILE A 53 6.52 0.47 8.41
C ILE A 53 5.40 -0.57 8.23
N LEU A 54 4.71 -0.53 7.10
CA LEU A 54 3.63 -1.48 6.82
C LEU A 54 4.14 -2.91 6.69
N LYS A 55 5.29 -3.10 6.07
CA LYS A 55 5.93 -4.41 5.92
C LYS A 55 6.32 -4.97 7.28
N GLN A 56 6.94 -4.16 8.12
CA GLN A 56 7.38 -4.60 9.44
C GLN A 56 6.19 -4.93 10.34
N ALA A 57 5.06 -4.26 10.16
CA ALA A 57 3.83 -4.57 10.88
C ALA A 57 3.13 -5.82 10.34
N GLY A 58 3.60 -6.38 9.24
CA GLY A 58 3.05 -7.60 8.67
C GLY A 58 1.84 -7.43 7.75
N PHE A 59 1.51 -6.20 7.37
CA PHE A 59 0.35 -5.96 6.51
C PHE A 59 0.64 -6.14 5.03
N ILE A 60 1.87 -5.89 4.63
CA ILE A 60 2.29 -6.04 3.24
C ILE A 60 3.59 -6.82 3.17
N GLU A 61 3.85 -7.34 1.99
CA GLU A 61 5.12 -8.01 1.72
C GLU A 61 5.63 -7.58 0.35
N GLU A 62 6.91 -7.80 0.11
CA GLU A 62 7.53 -7.46 -1.16
C GLU A 62 8.00 -8.71 -1.88
N GLU A 63 8.00 -8.63 -3.20
CA GLU A 63 8.53 -9.67 -4.06
C GLU A 63 9.51 -9.01 -5.02
N ARG A 64 10.77 -9.45 -4.94
CA ARG A 64 11.83 -8.89 -5.79
C ARG A 64 11.93 -9.67 -7.10
N LYS A 65 11.95 -8.92 -8.21
CA LYS A 65 12.16 -9.47 -9.55
C LYS A 65 13.25 -8.66 -10.24
N GLY A 66 14.49 -9.16 -10.18
CA GLY A 66 15.64 -8.40 -10.66
C GLY A 66 15.83 -7.14 -9.83
N LYS A 67 15.88 -6.00 -10.49
CA LYS A 67 16.00 -4.70 -9.81
C LYS A 67 14.65 -4.11 -9.40
N TRP A 68 13.56 -4.77 -9.75
CA TRP A 68 12.21 -4.30 -9.46
C TRP A 68 11.67 -4.96 -8.21
N VAL A 69 10.87 -4.22 -7.44
CA VAL A 69 10.23 -4.74 -6.22
C VAL A 69 8.74 -4.45 -6.31
N ILE A 70 7.95 -5.51 -6.23
CA ILE A 70 6.49 -5.43 -6.21
C ILE A 70 6.02 -5.56 -4.77
N TYR A 71 5.11 -4.68 -4.36
CA TYR A 71 4.48 -4.75 -3.03
C TYR A 71 3.06 -5.28 -3.14
N LYS A 72 2.66 -6.06 -2.15
CA LYS A 72 1.32 -6.67 -2.13
C LYS A 72 0.83 -6.84 -0.70
N ILE A 73 -0.48 -6.96 -0.53
CA ILE A 73 -1.09 -7.27 0.77
C ILE A 73 -0.64 -8.68 1.18
N SER A 74 -0.18 -8.82 2.43
CA SER A 74 0.31 -10.11 2.94
C SER A 74 -0.80 -11.15 3.04
N ASN A 75 -1.96 -10.75 3.54
CA ASN A 75 -3.10 -11.66 3.71
C ASN A 75 -4.39 -10.92 3.35
N ARG A 76 -4.92 -11.21 2.18
CA ARG A 76 -6.15 -10.57 1.70
C ARG A 76 -7.38 -10.97 2.50
N ARG A 77 -7.27 -12.01 3.33
CA ARG A 77 -8.35 -12.46 4.23
C ARG A 77 -8.28 -11.79 5.60
N ASN A 78 -7.31 -10.88 5.80
CA ASN A 78 -7.21 -10.13 7.05
C ASN A 78 -8.49 -9.33 7.26
N HIS A 79 -9.24 -9.67 8.31
CA HIS A 79 -10.54 -9.04 8.57
C HIS A 79 -10.43 -7.56 8.87
N LEU A 80 -9.40 -7.15 9.61
CA LEU A 80 -9.17 -5.74 9.92
C LEU A 80 -8.94 -4.94 8.65
N LEU A 81 -8.02 -5.40 7.80
CA LEU A 81 -7.72 -4.70 6.55
C LEU A 81 -8.92 -4.69 5.60
N SER A 82 -9.65 -5.81 5.52
CA SER A 82 -10.85 -5.88 4.67
C SER A 82 -11.92 -4.90 5.12
N HIS A 83 -12.10 -4.76 6.43
CA HIS A 83 -13.04 -3.80 6.98
C HIS A 83 -12.62 -2.36 6.64
N ILE A 84 -11.34 -2.05 6.84
CA ILE A 84 -10.80 -0.73 6.51
C ILE A 84 -11.02 -0.43 5.03
N GLN A 85 -10.75 -1.38 4.15
CA GLN A 85 -10.93 -1.19 2.71
C GLN A 85 -12.37 -0.86 2.35
N ARG A 86 -13.32 -1.56 2.96
CA ARG A 86 -14.75 -1.28 2.73
C ARG A 86 -15.13 0.14 3.15
N GLN A 87 -14.57 0.61 4.27
CA GLN A 87 -14.82 1.97 4.74
C GLN A 87 -14.19 3.00 3.81
N LEU A 88 -12.95 2.76 3.38
CA LEU A 88 -12.23 3.70 2.53
C LEU A 88 -12.85 3.86 1.14
N LYS A 89 -13.53 2.84 0.64
CA LYS A 89 -14.19 2.92 -0.68
C LYS A 89 -15.25 4.02 -0.75
N ASN A 90 -15.77 4.45 0.39
CA ASN A 90 -16.78 5.50 0.45
C ASN A 90 -16.17 6.91 0.54
N GLU A 91 -14.84 7.02 0.61
CA GLU A 91 -14.16 8.29 0.74
C GLU A 91 -13.82 8.88 -0.63
N PRO A 92 -13.96 10.22 -0.81
CA PRO A 92 -13.57 10.86 -2.07
C PRO A 92 -12.10 10.61 -2.44
N THR A 93 -11.22 10.50 -1.43
CA THR A 93 -9.80 10.22 -1.66
C THR A 93 -9.60 8.89 -2.39
N TYR A 94 -10.41 7.88 -2.06
CA TYR A 94 -10.32 6.59 -2.73
C TYR A 94 -10.57 6.73 -4.24
N ALA A 95 -11.66 7.38 -4.61
CA ALA A 95 -11.99 7.56 -6.03
C ALA A 95 -10.90 8.32 -6.77
N ALA A 96 -10.33 9.36 -6.14
CA ALA A 96 -9.25 10.14 -6.73
C ALA A 96 -7.99 9.28 -6.91
N ASP A 97 -7.64 8.48 -5.90
CA ASP A 97 -6.48 7.61 -5.97
C ASP A 97 -6.64 6.54 -7.05
N MET A 98 -7.84 5.95 -7.17
CA MET A 98 -8.11 4.97 -8.20
C MET A 98 -8.01 5.57 -9.60
N ALA A 99 -8.47 6.80 -9.79
CA ALA A 99 -8.35 7.48 -11.06
C ALA A 99 -6.88 7.73 -11.42
N ARG A 100 -6.07 8.16 -10.44
CA ARG A 100 -4.63 8.34 -10.66
C ARG A 100 -3.93 7.02 -10.95
N MET A 101 -4.31 5.95 -10.24
CA MET A 101 -3.74 4.62 -10.47
C MET A 101 -3.97 4.18 -11.92
N LYS A 102 -5.17 4.38 -12.44
CA LYS A 102 -5.47 4.04 -13.83
C LYS A 102 -4.52 4.76 -14.78
N LYS A 103 -4.32 6.06 -14.59
CA LYS A 103 -3.40 6.85 -15.41
C LYS A 103 -1.95 6.38 -15.27
N THR A 104 -1.53 6.11 -14.05
CA THR A 104 -0.17 5.63 -13.77
C THR A 104 0.10 4.30 -14.48
N LEU A 105 -0.84 3.37 -14.42
CA LEU A 105 -0.68 2.07 -15.05
C LEU A 105 -0.59 2.17 -16.58
N GLU A 106 -1.25 3.15 -17.17
CA GLU A 106 -1.15 3.40 -18.61
C GLU A 106 0.25 3.84 -19.04
N LYS A 107 1.03 4.44 -18.12
CA LYS A 107 2.40 4.89 -18.40
C LYS A 107 3.40 3.73 -18.48
N LYS A 108 3.03 2.55 -17.97
CA LYS A 108 3.89 1.36 -17.98
C LYS A 108 5.25 1.60 -17.32
N LEU A 109 5.24 2.25 -16.15
CA LEU A 109 6.46 2.59 -15.42
C LEU A 109 7.20 1.36 -14.90
N CYS A 110 6.47 0.28 -14.60
CA CYS A 110 7.01 -0.94 -14.03
C CYS A 110 6.89 -2.07 -15.06
N PRO A 111 8.00 -2.52 -15.67
CA PRO A 111 7.93 -3.54 -16.74
C PRO A 111 7.33 -4.87 -16.28
N ILE A 112 7.52 -5.23 -15.01
CA ILE A 112 7.04 -6.51 -14.49
C ILE A 112 5.59 -6.47 -14.03
N ASN A 113 4.93 -5.32 -14.15
CA ASN A 113 3.55 -5.13 -13.72
C ASN A 113 2.62 -4.77 -14.89
N ASN A 114 3.08 -5.03 -16.08
CA ASN A 114 2.30 -4.77 -17.30
C ASN A 114 1.44 -5.98 -17.66
#